data_96d5fbc83e5b588304b586ae1f36484b
#
_entry.id   96d5fbc83e5b588304b586ae1f36484b
#
_cell.length_a   1.000
_cell.length_b   1.000
_cell.length_c   1.000
_cell.angle_alpha   90.00
_cell.angle_beta   90.00
_cell.angle_gamma   90.00
#
_symmetry.space_group_name_H-M   'P 1'
#
loop_
_entity.id
_entity.type
_entity.pdbx_description
1 polymer ?
#
loop_
_entity_poly.entity_id
_entity_poly.type
_entity_poly.pdbx_seq_one_letter_code
_entity_poly.pdbx_strand_id
1 'polypeptide(L)'
;MKYYILSDLHIDFYEAYAVKPARYKMADPAEDVTIDTLEYIWNTHFLPETDAIILAGDYSNDYLRFSRMIPWIAKKYPEVYLVLGNHDLTCRGATESKSNLAFASSEQKIAKMKEICDAIPNVHFLDGNIVNGVAGCMGMCDFKCEVPYYGLDPFTNWKRNWYDGKYWRYFRQVPSAIWEYQERTMMELVKQKPKIMVTHFVPYELGIPHEFRNDPWNYVFYFKGEQFLEEMENDSYWICGHVHGRRMAEYVNSKGNVIHIRCNPFGYPQDGMPFGDIVDYTGETIKRTQLPLTHEDFIIEV
;
A
#
# COMPACT_ATOMS: atom_id res chain seq x y z
N MET A 1 16.85 0.18 14.57
CA MET A 1 16.10 1.32 14.02
C MET A 1 14.62 1.05 14.21
N LYS A 2 13.85 2.05 14.66
CA LYS A 2 12.41 1.92 14.82
C LYS A 2 11.70 2.44 13.58
N TYR A 3 10.83 1.60 13.02
CA TYR A 3 10.03 1.91 11.84
C TYR A 3 8.56 1.95 12.24
N TYR A 4 7.86 3.02 11.88
CA TYR A 4 6.40 3.06 11.89
C TYR A 4 5.88 2.63 10.52
N ILE A 5 4.89 1.73 10.49
CA ILE A 5 4.28 1.19 9.28
C ILE A 5 2.96 1.88 9.03
N LEU A 6 2.69 2.34 7.81
CA LEU A 6 1.43 2.96 7.41
C LEU A 6 1.15 2.69 5.94
N SER A 7 -0.12 2.55 5.57
CA SER A 7 -0.59 2.43 4.19
C SER A 7 -1.96 3.06 3.98
N ASP A 8 -2.41 3.11 2.76
CA ASP A 8 -3.79 3.46 2.39
C ASP A 8 -4.25 4.80 3.00
N LEU A 9 -3.43 5.83 2.86
CA LEU A 9 -3.72 7.17 3.41
C LEU A 9 -4.91 7.82 2.73
N HIS A 10 -5.09 7.61 1.42
CA HIS A 10 -6.21 8.13 0.64
C HIS A 10 -6.59 9.58 0.99
N ILE A 11 -5.62 10.45 1.07
CA ILE A 11 -5.79 11.81 1.64
C ILE A 11 -6.85 12.64 0.93
N ASP A 12 -7.09 12.37 -0.35
CA ASP A 12 -8.16 13.00 -1.15
C ASP A 12 -9.56 12.75 -0.58
N PHE A 13 -9.78 11.66 0.14
CA PHE A 13 -11.05 11.36 0.79
C PHE A 13 -11.21 12.04 2.15
N TYR A 14 -10.12 12.47 2.77
CA TYR A 14 -10.14 13.14 4.07
C TYR A 14 -10.27 14.66 4.00
N GLU A 15 -10.09 15.26 2.83
CA GLU A 15 -10.14 16.71 2.66
C GLU A 15 -11.46 17.34 3.14
N ALA A 16 -12.57 16.66 2.92
CA ALA A 16 -13.88 17.14 3.37
C ALA A 16 -14.03 17.19 4.89
N TYR A 17 -13.23 16.43 5.62
CA TYR A 17 -13.21 16.38 7.10
C TYR A 17 -12.22 17.36 7.71
N ALA A 18 -11.09 17.57 7.03
CA ALA A 18 -10.02 18.44 7.52
C ALA A 18 -10.31 19.92 7.32
N VAL A 19 -11.07 20.28 6.29
CA VAL A 19 -11.27 21.68 5.88
C VAL A 19 -12.71 22.11 6.09
N LYS A 20 -12.92 23.22 6.81
CA LYS A 20 -14.26 23.80 6.97
C LYS A 20 -14.83 24.20 5.58
N PRO A 21 -16.13 23.90 5.31
CA PRO A 21 -16.75 24.11 4.00
C PRO A 21 -16.60 25.51 3.38
N ALA A 22 -16.40 26.54 4.22
CA ALA A 22 -16.21 27.91 3.76
C ALA A 22 -14.83 28.18 3.15
N ARG A 23 -13.80 27.42 3.59
CA ARG A 23 -12.41 27.54 3.09
C ARG A 23 -12.20 26.76 1.79
N TYR A 24 -12.96 25.67 1.62
CA TYR A 24 -12.94 24.82 0.43
C TYR A 24 -13.34 25.52 -0.86
N LYS A 25 -14.08 26.64 -0.76
CA LYS A 25 -14.58 27.38 -1.95
C LYS A 25 -13.67 28.52 -2.41
N MET A 26 -12.65 28.91 -1.68
CA MET A 26 -11.92 30.15 -1.90
C MET A 26 -10.42 30.04 -2.22
N ALA A 27 -9.79 28.90 -1.97
CA ALA A 27 -8.38 28.70 -2.29
C ALA A 27 -8.23 27.93 -3.62
N ASP A 28 -7.09 28.11 -4.32
CA ASP A 28 -6.68 27.08 -5.29
C ASP A 28 -6.63 25.78 -4.51
N PRO A 29 -7.57 24.83 -4.75
CA PRO A 29 -7.89 23.80 -3.75
C PRO A 29 -6.71 22.90 -3.43
N ALA A 30 -5.68 22.91 -4.27
CA ALA A 30 -4.66 21.91 -4.24
C ALA A 30 -3.55 22.15 -3.19
N GLU A 31 -3.20 23.40 -2.86
CA GLU A 31 -2.03 23.66 -2.01
C GLU A 31 -2.35 23.57 -0.51
N ASP A 32 -3.28 24.35 -0.07
CA ASP A 32 -3.55 24.50 1.36
C ASP A 32 -4.31 23.29 1.92
N VAL A 33 -5.21 22.69 1.12
CA VAL A 33 -6.07 21.59 1.55
C VAL A 33 -5.27 20.33 1.83
N THR A 34 -4.26 20.01 1.03
CA THR A 34 -3.45 18.79 1.23
C THR A 34 -2.67 18.85 2.55
N ILE A 35 -2.03 19.98 2.83
CA ILE A 35 -1.25 20.16 4.06
C ILE A 35 -2.17 20.20 5.28
N ASP A 36 -3.26 20.97 5.22
CA ASP A 36 -4.26 21.01 6.31
C ASP A 36 -4.82 19.58 6.60
N THR A 37 -5.02 18.77 5.56
CA THR A 37 -5.49 17.37 5.71
C THR A 37 -4.44 16.50 6.38
N LEU A 38 -3.18 16.61 6.00
CA LEU A 38 -2.08 15.88 6.62
C LEU A 38 -1.93 16.26 8.09
N GLU A 39 -1.98 17.56 8.41
CA GLU A 39 -1.94 18.04 9.80
C GLU A 39 -3.12 17.52 10.60
N TYR A 40 -4.32 17.52 10.01
CA TYR A 40 -5.50 16.93 10.65
C TYR A 40 -5.28 15.44 10.95
N ILE A 41 -4.83 14.64 9.98
CA ILE A 41 -4.57 13.21 10.15
C ILE A 41 -3.55 12.99 11.27
N TRP A 42 -2.37 13.62 11.18
CA TRP A 42 -1.30 13.40 12.16
C TRP A 42 -1.66 13.84 13.56
N ASN A 43 -2.34 14.99 13.71
CA ASN A 43 -2.70 15.51 15.02
C ASN A 43 -3.91 14.82 15.64
N THR A 44 -4.89 14.39 14.82
CA THR A 44 -6.12 13.74 15.32
C THR A 44 -5.88 12.28 15.69
N HIS A 45 -5.00 11.59 14.96
CA HIS A 45 -4.75 10.17 15.17
C HIS A 45 -3.45 9.88 15.92
N PHE A 46 -2.72 10.93 16.34
CA PHE A 46 -1.48 10.81 17.14
C PHE A 46 -0.50 9.81 16.54
N LEU A 47 -0.15 9.99 15.25
CA LEU A 47 0.73 9.04 14.57
C LEU A 47 2.13 9.04 15.20
N PRO A 48 2.72 7.85 15.43
CA PRO A 48 3.98 7.71 16.15
C PRO A 48 5.16 8.42 15.50
N GLU A 49 6.02 9.03 16.31
CA GLU A 49 7.33 9.53 15.89
C GLU A 49 8.37 8.41 16.07
N THR A 50 9.07 8.04 14.98
CA THR A 50 10.07 6.98 14.94
C THR A 50 11.28 7.40 14.13
N ASP A 51 12.32 6.55 14.07
CA ASP A 51 13.51 6.81 13.25
C ASP A 51 13.20 6.77 11.75
N ALA A 52 12.18 5.97 11.36
CA ALA A 52 11.76 5.83 9.98
C ALA A 52 10.25 5.56 9.87
N ILE A 53 9.67 5.90 8.72
CA ILE A 53 8.33 5.47 8.33
C ILE A 53 8.41 4.62 7.06
N ILE A 54 7.62 3.52 7.05
CA ILE A 54 7.39 2.70 5.85
C ILE A 54 5.97 2.96 5.37
N LEU A 55 5.86 3.43 4.14
CA LEU A 55 4.60 3.76 3.50
C LEU A 55 4.30 2.72 2.41
N ALA A 56 3.31 1.86 2.65
CA ALA A 56 2.99 0.75 1.77
C ALA A 56 1.88 1.07 0.75
N GLY A 57 1.93 2.26 0.14
CA GLY A 57 1.10 2.63 -1.02
C GLY A 57 -0.25 3.27 -0.69
N ASP A 58 -0.96 3.63 -1.75
CA ASP A 58 -2.29 4.26 -1.77
C ASP A 58 -2.37 5.59 -1.02
N TYR A 59 -1.59 6.54 -1.52
CA TYR A 59 -1.52 7.89 -0.96
C TYR A 59 -2.69 8.77 -1.39
N SER A 60 -2.98 8.76 -2.69
CA SER A 60 -4.05 9.54 -3.31
C SER A 60 -4.22 9.16 -4.79
N ASN A 61 -5.43 9.31 -5.31
CA ASN A 61 -5.66 9.26 -6.75
C ASN A 61 -4.95 10.40 -7.51
N ASP A 62 -4.51 11.46 -6.82
CA ASP A 62 -4.03 12.69 -7.41
C ASP A 62 -2.53 12.91 -7.24
N TYR A 63 -1.83 13.12 -8.36
CA TYR A 63 -0.39 13.40 -8.38
C TYR A 63 0.00 14.65 -7.57
N LEU A 64 -0.81 15.73 -7.65
CA LEU A 64 -0.47 16.97 -6.97
C LEU A 64 -0.47 16.79 -5.44
N ARG A 65 -1.42 15.99 -4.92
CA ARG A 65 -1.47 15.63 -3.50
C ARG A 65 -0.24 14.83 -3.08
N PHE A 66 0.13 13.84 -3.87
CA PHE A 66 1.38 13.10 -3.65
C PHE A 66 2.59 14.03 -3.59
N SER A 67 2.70 14.96 -4.56
CA SER A 67 3.84 15.89 -4.67
C SER A 67 4.00 16.83 -3.46
N ARG A 68 2.92 17.03 -2.72
CA ARG A 68 2.93 17.84 -1.49
C ARG A 68 3.11 17.01 -0.25
N MET A 69 2.51 15.83 -0.23
CA MET A 69 2.53 14.93 0.90
C MET A 69 3.94 14.41 1.20
N ILE A 70 4.65 13.92 0.19
CA ILE A 70 5.97 13.31 0.40
C ILE A 70 6.99 14.29 1.01
N PRO A 71 7.14 15.54 0.50
CA PRO A 71 8.02 16.53 1.14
C PRO A 71 7.61 16.90 2.58
N TRP A 72 6.30 16.84 2.88
CA TRP A 72 5.80 17.13 4.21
C TRP A 72 6.12 15.99 5.19
N ILE A 73 5.89 14.73 4.80
CA ILE A 73 6.24 13.55 5.60
C ILE A 73 7.76 13.47 5.83
N ALA A 74 8.56 13.76 4.81
CA ALA A 74 10.03 13.77 4.89
C ALA A 74 10.59 14.75 5.93
N LYS A 75 9.83 15.78 6.32
CA LYS A 75 10.21 16.69 7.42
C LYS A 75 9.88 16.14 8.81
N LYS A 76 9.02 15.12 8.90
CA LYS A 76 8.57 14.54 10.16
C LYS A 76 9.37 13.31 10.56
N TYR A 77 9.89 12.58 9.59
CA TYR A 77 10.62 11.33 9.82
C TYR A 77 12.06 11.45 9.29
N PRO A 78 13.07 10.99 10.06
CA PRO A 78 14.45 10.94 9.60
C PRO A 78 14.64 10.16 8.31
N GLU A 79 13.90 9.04 8.13
CA GLU A 79 13.95 8.20 6.93
C GLU A 79 12.53 7.83 6.49
N VAL A 80 12.29 7.87 5.19
CA VAL A 80 10.99 7.54 4.58
C VAL A 80 11.20 6.50 3.49
N TYR A 81 10.62 5.32 3.65
CA TYR A 81 10.62 4.25 2.65
C TYR A 81 9.22 4.13 2.07
N LEU A 82 9.10 4.04 0.76
CA LEU A 82 7.77 3.96 0.15
C LEU A 82 7.71 3.09 -1.10
N VAL A 83 6.61 2.38 -1.26
CA VAL A 83 6.16 1.77 -2.52
C VAL A 83 4.90 2.48 -3.00
N LEU A 84 4.52 2.35 -4.28
CA LEU A 84 3.22 2.82 -4.77
C LEU A 84 2.14 1.76 -4.58
N GLY A 85 0.89 2.21 -4.42
CA GLY A 85 -0.30 1.38 -4.47
C GLY A 85 -1.08 1.57 -5.78
N ASN A 86 -2.20 0.86 -5.88
CA ASN A 86 -3.01 0.87 -7.11
C ASN A 86 -3.69 2.22 -7.36
N HIS A 87 -4.11 2.94 -6.32
CA HIS A 87 -4.70 4.28 -6.46
C HIS A 87 -3.70 5.31 -6.95
N ASP A 88 -2.42 5.17 -6.61
CA ASP A 88 -1.36 6.07 -7.05
C ASP A 88 -1.15 6.04 -8.58
N LEU A 89 -1.51 4.90 -9.23
CA LEU A 89 -1.39 4.71 -10.66
C LEU A 89 -2.56 5.25 -11.46
N THR A 90 -3.64 5.64 -10.80
CA THR A 90 -4.85 6.16 -11.44
C THR A 90 -4.56 7.43 -12.23
N CYS A 91 -4.88 7.41 -13.52
CA CYS A 91 -4.76 8.55 -14.42
C CYS A 91 -6.10 9.22 -14.74
N ARG A 92 -7.20 8.54 -14.42
CA ARG A 92 -8.57 9.06 -14.55
C ARG A 92 -9.39 8.58 -13.38
N GLY A 93 -10.35 9.37 -12.94
CA GLY A 93 -11.27 8.98 -11.87
C GLY A 93 -12.42 9.97 -11.78
N ALA A 94 -13.37 9.70 -10.91
CA ALA A 94 -14.50 10.58 -10.64
C ALA A 94 -14.06 11.98 -10.14
N THR A 95 -12.85 12.06 -9.61
CA THR A 95 -12.17 13.28 -9.20
C THR A 95 -11.01 13.57 -10.17
N GLU A 96 -11.29 13.66 -11.48
CA GLU A 96 -10.26 14.06 -12.46
C GLU A 96 -9.67 15.41 -12.05
N SER A 97 -8.54 15.37 -11.35
CA SER A 97 -7.80 16.60 -11.14
C SER A 97 -7.12 16.99 -12.43
N LYS A 98 -7.02 18.29 -12.66
CA LYS A 98 -6.29 18.81 -13.82
C LYS A 98 -4.84 18.32 -13.85
N SER A 99 -4.26 17.99 -12.69
CA SER A 99 -2.91 17.47 -12.57
C SER A 99 -2.75 16.07 -13.16
N ASN A 100 -3.76 15.20 -13.01
CA ASN A 100 -3.74 13.87 -13.59
C ASN A 100 -3.97 13.86 -15.11
N LEU A 101 -4.65 14.87 -15.64
CA LEU A 101 -4.86 14.99 -17.09
C LEU A 101 -3.57 15.22 -17.88
N ALA A 102 -2.50 15.70 -17.22
CA ALA A 102 -1.19 15.89 -17.84
C ALA A 102 -0.49 14.57 -18.20
N PHE A 103 -0.93 13.42 -17.63
CA PHE A 103 -0.28 12.14 -17.85
C PHE A 103 -0.97 11.36 -18.97
N ALA A 104 -0.24 11.06 -20.03
CA ALA A 104 -0.70 10.15 -21.09
C ALA A 104 -0.76 8.71 -20.56
N SER A 105 0.03 8.42 -19.48
CA SER A 105 0.18 7.07 -18.99
C SER A 105 0.50 6.98 -17.49
N SER A 106 0.16 5.84 -16.83
CA SER A 106 0.51 5.58 -15.43
C SER A 106 2.03 5.53 -15.26
N GLU A 107 2.78 4.99 -16.24
CA GLU A 107 4.24 4.99 -16.18
C GLU A 107 4.83 6.41 -16.18
N GLN A 108 4.24 7.34 -16.93
CA GLN A 108 4.66 8.75 -16.88
C GLN A 108 4.36 9.35 -15.50
N LYS A 109 3.21 9.02 -14.91
CA LYS A 109 2.87 9.47 -13.56
C LYS A 109 3.85 8.91 -12.52
N ILE A 110 4.14 7.60 -12.58
CA ILE A 110 5.12 6.93 -11.70
C ILE A 110 6.50 7.60 -11.84
N ALA A 111 6.97 7.84 -13.06
CA ALA A 111 8.26 8.49 -13.28
C ALA A 111 8.32 9.87 -12.62
N LYS A 112 7.25 10.66 -12.70
CA LYS A 112 7.17 11.97 -12.04
C LYS A 112 7.08 11.88 -10.52
N MET A 113 6.41 10.87 -9.98
CA MET A 113 6.39 10.62 -8.54
C MET A 113 7.78 10.22 -8.03
N LYS A 114 8.48 9.38 -8.80
CA LYS A 114 9.87 9.02 -8.51
C LYS A 114 10.81 10.24 -8.51
N GLU A 115 10.70 11.14 -9.49
CA GLU A 115 11.49 12.38 -9.54
C GLU A 115 11.35 13.22 -8.25
N ILE A 116 10.14 13.28 -7.67
CA ILE A 116 9.89 13.97 -6.40
C ILE A 116 10.65 13.29 -5.27
N CYS A 117 10.55 11.96 -5.19
CA CYS A 117 11.23 11.19 -4.15
C CYS A 117 12.75 11.32 -4.26
N ASP A 118 13.31 11.16 -5.46
CA ASP A 118 14.75 11.25 -5.73
C ASP A 118 15.34 12.63 -5.39
N ALA A 119 14.52 13.68 -5.38
CA ALA A 119 14.93 15.04 -5.02
C ALA A 119 15.05 15.27 -3.50
N ILE A 120 14.60 14.31 -2.67
CA ILE A 120 14.56 14.45 -1.21
C ILE A 120 15.50 13.41 -0.59
N PRO A 121 16.61 13.82 0.06
CA PRO A 121 17.70 12.91 0.45
C PRO A 121 17.30 11.76 1.39
N ASN A 122 16.30 11.95 2.23
CA ASN A 122 15.82 10.95 3.20
C ASN A 122 14.57 10.21 2.74
N VAL A 123 14.24 10.27 1.43
CA VAL A 123 13.12 9.55 0.84
C VAL A 123 13.64 8.46 -0.10
N HIS A 124 13.22 7.24 0.16
CA HIS A 124 13.63 6.04 -0.58
C HIS A 124 12.44 5.45 -1.32
N PHE A 125 12.39 5.69 -2.63
CA PHE A 125 11.39 5.10 -3.50
C PHE A 125 11.78 3.66 -3.83
N LEU A 126 10.97 2.70 -3.36
CA LEU A 126 11.22 1.27 -3.54
C LEU A 126 10.42 0.75 -4.76
N ASP A 127 11.14 0.54 -5.85
CA ASP A 127 10.58 0.00 -7.09
C ASP A 127 11.52 -1.07 -7.68
N GLY A 128 11.65 -2.18 -6.97
CA GLY A 128 12.54 -3.27 -7.32
C GLY A 128 13.99 -3.09 -6.82
N ASN A 129 14.19 -2.35 -5.75
CA ASN A 129 15.49 -2.09 -5.15
C ASN A 129 15.49 -2.34 -3.64
N ILE A 130 16.69 -2.35 -3.05
CA ILE A 130 16.93 -2.47 -1.61
C ILE A 130 17.71 -1.25 -1.14
N VAL A 131 17.24 -0.64 -0.05
CA VAL A 131 17.91 0.47 0.63
C VAL A 131 17.95 0.17 2.12
N ASN A 132 19.14 0.15 2.73
CA ASN A 132 19.34 -0.11 4.17
C ASN A 132 18.62 -1.37 4.70
N GLY A 133 18.57 -2.44 3.88
CA GLY A 133 17.89 -3.70 4.26
C GLY A 133 16.36 -3.69 4.09
N VAL A 134 15.78 -2.60 3.63
CA VAL A 134 14.38 -2.48 3.24
C VAL A 134 14.26 -2.63 1.72
N ALA A 135 13.59 -3.66 1.27
CA ALA A 135 13.31 -3.94 -0.15
C ALA A 135 11.84 -3.67 -0.46
N GLY A 136 11.51 -3.34 -1.70
CA GLY A 136 10.11 -3.21 -2.07
C GLY A 136 9.81 -3.01 -3.54
N CYS A 137 8.55 -3.25 -3.86
CA CYS A 137 7.89 -2.91 -5.12
C CYS A 137 6.36 -2.87 -4.89
N MET A 138 5.57 -2.50 -5.87
CA MET A 138 4.11 -2.44 -5.71
C MET A 138 3.49 -3.82 -5.39
N GLY A 139 3.96 -4.91 -6.01
CA GLY A 139 3.48 -6.26 -5.76
C GLY A 139 2.02 -6.48 -6.19
N MET A 140 1.70 -6.19 -7.45
CA MET A 140 0.34 -6.32 -8.01
C MET A 140 -0.24 -7.72 -7.84
N CYS A 141 -1.58 -7.84 -7.81
CA CYS A 141 -2.29 -9.13 -7.83
C CYS A 141 -1.89 -9.98 -9.07
N ASP A 142 -1.91 -11.29 -8.89
CA ASP A 142 -1.43 -12.25 -9.92
C ASP A 142 -2.54 -12.77 -10.85
N PHE A 143 -3.78 -12.31 -10.67
CA PHE A 143 -4.98 -12.76 -11.40
C PHE A 143 -5.24 -14.27 -11.31
N LYS A 144 -4.63 -14.97 -10.37
CA LYS A 144 -4.86 -16.39 -10.15
C LYS A 144 -6.13 -16.58 -9.30
N CYS A 145 -7.23 -16.85 -9.96
CA CYS A 145 -8.53 -17.13 -9.33
C CYS A 145 -8.95 -18.56 -9.64
N GLU A 146 -9.37 -19.29 -8.62
CA GLU A 146 -9.84 -20.67 -8.78
C GLU A 146 -11.28 -20.77 -9.34
N VAL A 147 -12.08 -19.74 -9.09
CA VAL A 147 -13.47 -19.67 -9.55
C VAL A 147 -13.70 -18.38 -10.35
N PRO A 148 -13.84 -18.47 -11.68
CA PRO A 148 -14.12 -17.31 -12.51
C PRO A 148 -15.46 -16.66 -12.12
N TYR A 149 -15.42 -15.37 -11.82
CA TYR A 149 -16.63 -14.61 -11.54
C TYR A 149 -17.39 -14.32 -12.83
N TYR A 150 -18.69 -14.64 -12.87
CA TYR A 150 -19.56 -14.51 -14.05
C TYR A 150 -19.04 -15.19 -15.32
N GLY A 151 -18.24 -16.23 -15.23
CA GLY A 151 -17.73 -16.96 -16.40
C GLY A 151 -16.70 -16.17 -17.22
N LEU A 152 -16.22 -15.04 -16.72
CA LEU A 152 -15.11 -14.29 -17.31
C LEU A 152 -13.78 -14.76 -16.70
N ASP A 153 -12.72 -14.72 -17.49
CA ASP A 153 -11.39 -14.87 -16.93
C ASP A 153 -11.07 -13.69 -15.98
N PRO A 154 -10.24 -13.90 -14.95
CA PRO A 154 -9.98 -12.89 -13.91
C PRO A 154 -9.51 -11.56 -14.45
N PHE A 155 -8.67 -11.57 -15.48
CA PHE A 155 -8.19 -10.33 -16.08
C PHE A 155 -9.29 -9.54 -16.83
N THR A 156 -10.08 -10.22 -17.65
CA THR A 156 -11.20 -9.59 -18.36
C THR A 156 -12.21 -9.02 -17.39
N ASN A 157 -12.47 -9.76 -16.29
CA ASN A 157 -13.35 -9.29 -15.23
C ASN A 157 -12.79 -8.03 -14.55
N TRP A 158 -11.53 -8.05 -14.12
CA TRP A 158 -10.85 -6.90 -13.54
C TRP A 158 -10.87 -5.70 -14.49
N LYS A 159 -10.50 -5.89 -15.76
CA LYS A 159 -10.46 -4.83 -16.77
C LYS A 159 -11.82 -4.14 -16.98
N ARG A 160 -12.91 -4.90 -16.91
CA ARG A 160 -14.27 -4.38 -17.17
C ARG A 160 -14.93 -3.83 -15.91
N ASN A 161 -14.72 -4.44 -14.78
CA ASN A 161 -15.53 -4.25 -13.59
C ASN A 161 -14.77 -3.62 -12.42
N TRP A 162 -13.46 -3.80 -12.35
CA TRP A 162 -12.65 -3.25 -11.26
C TRP A 162 -12.20 -1.81 -11.53
N TYR A 163 -11.99 -1.02 -10.45
CA TYR A 163 -11.59 0.38 -10.53
C TYR A 163 -10.29 0.55 -11.32
N ASP A 164 -9.24 -0.17 -10.92
CA ASP A 164 -7.91 -0.09 -11.54
C ASP A 164 -7.94 -0.41 -13.03
N GLY A 165 -8.64 -1.48 -13.39
CA GLY A 165 -8.83 -1.89 -14.78
C GLY A 165 -9.43 -0.80 -15.68
N LYS A 166 -10.28 0.07 -15.09
CA LYS A 166 -10.92 1.18 -15.80
C LYS A 166 -10.05 2.43 -15.87
N TYR A 167 -9.27 2.70 -14.82
CA TYR A 167 -8.64 4.01 -14.62
C TYR A 167 -7.13 4.00 -14.72
N TRP A 168 -6.49 2.85 -14.71
CA TRP A 168 -5.09 2.77 -15.06
C TRP A 168 -4.91 2.96 -16.57
N ARG A 169 -3.91 3.73 -16.93
CA ARG A 169 -3.44 3.87 -18.29
C ARG A 169 -2.12 3.16 -18.49
N TYR A 170 -2.07 1.94 -18.05
CA TYR A 170 -1.00 1.03 -18.39
C TYR A 170 -1.24 0.54 -19.81
N PHE A 171 -0.46 0.75 -20.62
CA PHE A 171 -0.68 1.07 -21.82
C PHE A 171 -0.63 0.15 -22.86
N ARG A 172 0.26 -0.66 -22.93
CA ARG A 172 0.51 -1.50 -24.07
C ARG A 172 1.00 -2.88 -23.62
N GLN A 173 1.13 -3.07 -22.35
CA GLN A 173 1.54 -4.34 -21.76
C GLN A 173 0.30 -5.08 -21.29
N VAL A 174 0.28 -6.37 -21.58
CA VAL A 174 -0.72 -7.29 -21.03
C VAL A 174 -0.45 -7.41 -19.53
N PRO A 175 -1.45 -7.43 -18.65
CA PRO A 175 -1.26 -7.54 -17.20
C PRO A 175 -0.43 -8.74 -16.76
N SER A 176 -0.50 -9.87 -17.47
CA SER A 176 0.40 -10.99 -17.24
C SER A 176 1.88 -10.56 -17.31
N ALA A 177 2.24 -9.69 -18.26
CA ALA A 177 3.60 -9.20 -18.38
C ALA A 177 4.02 -8.27 -17.23
N ILE A 178 3.08 -7.51 -16.68
CA ILE A 178 3.31 -6.67 -15.48
C ILE A 178 3.53 -7.58 -14.27
N TRP A 179 2.68 -8.60 -14.10
CA TRP A 179 2.85 -9.58 -13.04
C TRP A 179 4.16 -10.34 -13.15
N GLU A 180 4.49 -10.88 -14.33
CA GLU A 180 5.74 -11.59 -14.58
C GLU A 180 6.98 -10.74 -14.27
N TYR A 181 6.94 -9.45 -14.59
CA TYR A 181 7.99 -8.51 -14.22
C TYR A 181 8.10 -8.37 -12.70
N GLN A 182 7.00 -8.15 -12.01
CA GLN A 182 6.99 -7.97 -10.56
C GLN A 182 7.33 -9.26 -9.82
N GLU A 183 6.85 -10.43 -10.29
CA GLU A 183 7.19 -11.74 -9.75
C GLU A 183 8.69 -11.97 -9.78
N ARG A 184 9.34 -11.70 -10.93
CA ARG A 184 10.79 -11.81 -11.06
C ARG A 184 11.51 -10.82 -10.15
N THR A 185 11.06 -9.57 -10.11
CA THR A 185 11.63 -8.53 -9.25
C THR A 185 11.56 -8.92 -7.78
N MET A 186 10.41 -9.37 -7.30
CA MET A 186 10.25 -9.83 -5.91
C MET A 186 11.16 -11.01 -5.60
N MET A 187 11.27 -11.98 -6.52
CA MET A 187 12.17 -13.12 -6.33
C MET A 187 13.64 -12.70 -6.27
N GLU A 188 14.05 -11.75 -7.09
CA GLU A 188 15.41 -11.19 -7.03
C GLU A 188 15.69 -10.44 -5.73
N LEU A 189 14.68 -9.74 -5.19
CA LEU A 189 14.79 -9.02 -3.93
C LEU A 189 14.88 -9.98 -2.73
N VAL A 190 13.97 -10.95 -2.61
CA VAL A 190 13.98 -11.87 -1.45
C VAL A 190 15.20 -12.76 -1.40
N LYS A 191 15.79 -13.13 -2.55
CA LYS A 191 17.08 -13.86 -2.62
C LYS A 191 18.26 -13.07 -2.04
N GLN A 192 18.16 -11.76 -1.97
CA GLN A 192 19.15 -10.90 -1.32
C GLN A 192 18.93 -10.79 0.19
N LYS A 193 17.91 -11.48 0.72
CA LYS A 193 17.59 -11.62 2.15
C LYS A 193 17.38 -10.28 2.85
N PRO A 194 16.46 -9.44 2.35
CA PRO A 194 16.12 -8.21 3.02
C PRO A 194 15.52 -8.52 4.39
N LYS A 195 15.76 -7.66 5.36
CA LYS A 195 15.13 -7.77 6.67
C LYS A 195 13.65 -7.35 6.62
N ILE A 196 13.34 -6.44 5.73
CA ILE A 196 11.98 -5.94 5.50
C ILE A 196 11.69 -5.98 3.99
N MET A 197 10.62 -6.65 3.61
CA MET A 197 10.04 -6.59 2.26
C MET A 197 8.75 -5.77 2.31
N VAL A 198 8.57 -4.85 1.37
CA VAL A 198 7.40 -3.98 1.28
C VAL A 198 6.70 -4.17 -0.06
N THR A 199 5.41 -4.49 -0.01
CA THR A 199 4.52 -4.46 -1.17
C THR A 199 3.25 -3.69 -0.81
N HIS A 200 2.50 -3.21 -1.80
CA HIS A 200 1.17 -2.69 -1.52
C HIS A 200 0.15 -3.83 -1.41
N PHE A 201 0.12 -4.72 -2.40
CA PHE A 201 -0.76 -5.89 -2.37
C PHE A 201 -0.28 -6.92 -1.34
N VAL A 202 -1.25 -7.67 -0.82
CA VAL A 202 -0.99 -8.67 0.22
C VAL A 202 -0.28 -9.90 -0.38
N PRO A 203 0.80 -10.41 0.23
CA PRO A 203 1.60 -11.50 -0.33
C PRO A 203 0.98 -12.89 -0.16
N TYR A 204 -0.09 -13.01 0.64
CA TYR A 204 -0.68 -14.29 0.97
C TYR A 204 -2.10 -14.11 1.51
N GLU A 205 -2.96 -15.12 1.33
CA GLU A 205 -4.37 -15.04 1.74
C GLU A 205 -4.59 -14.79 3.24
N LEU A 206 -3.63 -15.14 4.11
CA LEU A 206 -3.71 -14.82 5.54
C LEU A 206 -3.77 -13.30 5.81
N GLY A 207 -3.28 -12.49 4.91
CA GLY A 207 -3.42 -11.05 4.95
C GLY A 207 -4.83 -10.56 4.67
N ILE A 208 -5.71 -11.40 4.09
CA ILE A 208 -7.11 -11.06 3.81
C ILE A 208 -7.96 -11.27 5.08
N PRO A 209 -8.78 -10.29 5.50
CA PRO A 209 -9.71 -10.46 6.60
C PRO A 209 -10.61 -11.69 6.41
N HIS A 210 -10.85 -12.43 7.50
CA HIS A 210 -11.54 -13.72 7.46
C HIS A 210 -12.91 -13.65 6.78
N GLU A 211 -13.65 -12.57 6.99
CA GLU A 211 -14.96 -12.32 6.40
C GLU A 211 -14.94 -12.21 4.87
N PHE A 212 -13.80 -11.88 4.28
CA PHE A 212 -13.65 -11.72 2.83
C PHE A 212 -12.94 -12.88 2.14
N ARG A 213 -12.47 -13.91 2.87
CA ARG A 213 -11.69 -15.02 2.28
C ARG A 213 -12.42 -15.80 1.20
N ASN A 214 -13.75 -15.85 1.24
CA ASN A 214 -14.57 -16.52 0.24
C ASN A 214 -15.19 -15.56 -0.78
N ASP A 215 -14.78 -14.29 -0.78
CA ASP A 215 -15.26 -13.32 -1.75
C ASP A 215 -14.67 -13.64 -3.13
N PRO A 216 -15.50 -13.73 -4.18
CA PRO A 216 -15.03 -14.01 -5.54
C PRO A 216 -14.09 -12.95 -6.10
N TRP A 217 -14.00 -11.77 -5.48
CA TRP A 217 -13.07 -10.72 -5.84
C TRP A 217 -11.72 -10.80 -5.11
N ASN A 218 -11.49 -11.77 -4.23
CA ASN A 218 -10.24 -11.85 -3.46
C ASN A 218 -8.98 -11.83 -4.32
N TYR A 219 -9.03 -12.36 -5.55
CA TYR A 219 -7.89 -12.39 -6.45
C TYR A 219 -7.36 -11.00 -6.86
N VAL A 220 -8.11 -9.91 -6.59
CA VAL A 220 -7.64 -8.53 -6.83
C VAL A 220 -6.99 -7.90 -5.61
N PHE A 221 -6.99 -8.57 -4.45
CA PHE A 221 -6.45 -8.04 -3.21
C PHE A 221 -5.11 -8.63 -2.83
N TYR A 222 -4.77 -9.81 -3.33
CA TYR A 222 -3.53 -10.48 -2.97
C TYR A 222 -2.91 -11.22 -4.17
N PHE A 223 -1.71 -11.69 -4.00
CA PHE A 223 -1.03 -12.61 -4.90
C PHE A 223 -0.59 -13.87 -4.14
N LYS A 224 -0.44 -15.00 -4.84
CA LYS A 224 0.07 -16.25 -4.28
C LYS A 224 1.59 -16.11 -4.13
N GLY A 225 2.02 -15.61 -2.98
CA GLY A 225 3.39 -15.21 -2.70
C GLY A 225 4.18 -16.15 -1.80
N GLU A 226 3.68 -17.37 -1.54
CA GLU A 226 4.34 -18.35 -0.69
C GLU A 226 5.78 -18.62 -1.12
N GLN A 227 6.03 -18.67 -2.42
CA GLN A 227 7.37 -18.86 -2.98
C GLN A 227 8.38 -17.79 -2.56
N PHE A 228 7.93 -16.57 -2.31
CA PHE A 228 8.79 -15.49 -1.83
C PHE A 228 9.00 -15.59 -0.32
N LEU A 229 7.97 -15.94 0.43
CA LEU A 229 8.02 -16.14 1.87
C LEU A 229 8.95 -17.32 2.23
N GLU A 230 9.02 -18.35 1.38
CA GLU A 230 9.95 -19.49 1.53
C GLU A 230 11.44 -19.08 1.43
N GLU A 231 11.75 -17.98 0.76
CA GLU A 231 13.12 -17.48 0.63
C GLU A 231 13.53 -16.53 1.76
N MET A 232 12.58 -16.01 2.54
CA MET A 232 12.87 -15.06 3.60
C MET A 232 13.50 -15.73 4.82
N GLU A 233 14.29 -14.95 5.53
CA GLU A 233 14.98 -15.40 6.73
C GLU A 233 14.10 -15.27 7.98
N ASN A 234 14.51 -15.97 9.05
CA ASN A 234 13.80 -15.92 10.31
C ASN A 234 13.70 -14.50 10.88
N ASP A 235 12.57 -14.19 11.49
CA ASP A 235 12.31 -12.92 12.14
C ASP A 235 12.42 -11.72 11.17
N SER A 236 12.04 -11.93 9.91
CA SER A 236 11.92 -10.89 8.90
C SER A 236 10.47 -10.40 8.76
N TYR A 237 10.29 -9.26 8.13
CA TYR A 237 9.00 -8.61 8.00
C TYR A 237 8.56 -8.52 6.54
N TRP A 238 7.26 -8.75 6.30
CA TRP A 238 6.60 -8.38 5.06
C TRP A 238 5.51 -7.34 5.35
N ILE A 239 5.70 -6.14 4.85
CA ILE A 239 4.81 -5.01 5.07
C ILE A 239 3.92 -4.86 3.84
N CYS A 240 2.60 -4.72 4.05
CA CYS A 240 1.64 -4.55 2.96
C CYS A 240 0.52 -3.55 3.33
N GLY A 241 -0.33 -3.26 2.35
CA GLY A 241 -1.51 -2.41 2.46
C GLY A 241 -2.71 -3.03 1.73
N HIS A 242 -3.46 -2.22 0.98
CA HIS A 242 -4.54 -2.58 0.05
C HIS A 242 -5.82 -3.13 0.69
N VAL A 243 -5.72 -3.89 1.74
CA VAL A 243 -6.87 -4.34 2.53
C VAL A 243 -7.07 -3.36 3.68
N HIS A 244 -8.24 -2.71 3.76
CA HIS A 244 -8.50 -1.67 4.74
C HIS A 244 -8.81 -2.25 6.14
N GLY A 245 -8.09 -3.29 6.53
CA GLY A 245 -8.16 -3.90 7.85
C GLY A 245 -6.76 -4.04 8.46
N ARG A 246 -6.55 -3.52 9.67
CA ARG A 246 -5.30 -3.72 10.40
C ARG A 246 -5.06 -5.19 10.65
N ARG A 247 -3.83 -5.65 10.35
CA ARG A 247 -3.50 -7.06 10.46
C ARG A 247 -2.07 -7.31 10.88
N MET A 248 -1.95 -8.28 11.76
CA MET A 248 -0.70 -8.90 12.15
C MET A 248 -0.83 -10.40 11.91
N ALA A 249 -0.04 -10.95 11.01
CA ALA A 249 -0.01 -12.37 10.73
C ALA A 249 1.43 -12.88 10.77
N GLU A 250 1.59 -14.18 10.99
CA GLU A 250 2.86 -14.86 10.95
C GLU A 250 2.80 -16.02 9.97
N TYR A 251 3.81 -16.10 9.12
CA TYR A 251 4.01 -17.21 8.21
C TYR A 251 5.25 -17.99 8.64
N VAL A 252 5.12 -19.30 8.79
CA VAL A 252 6.26 -20.17 9.09
C VAL A 252 6.60 -20.93 7.81
N ASN A 253 7.77 -20.66 7.25
CA ASN A 253 8.19 -21.31 6.03
C ASN A 253 8.69 -22.76 6.27
N SER A 254 8.97 -23.50 5.20
CA SER A 254 9.40 -24.90 5.24
C SER A 254 10.74 -25.12 6.02
N LYS A 255 11.51 -24.05 6.18
CA LYS A 255 12.77 -24.04 6.94
C LYS A 255 12.55 -23.77 8.44
N GLY A 256 11.30 -23.50 8.86
CA GLY A 256 10.96 -23.13 10.23
C GLY A 256 11.19 -21.64 10.54
N ASN A 257 11.47 -20.80 9.55
CA ASN A 257 11.63 -19.36 9.73
C ASN A 257 10.26 -18.69 9.90
N VAL A 258 10.16 -17.79 10.86
CA VAL A 258 8.97 -16.96 11.09
C VAL A 258 9.09 -15.65 10.32
N ILE A 259 8.12 -15.37 9.48
CA ILE A 259 7.99 -14.13 8.72
C ILE A 259 6.77 -13.36 9.23
N HIS A 260 6.99 -12.14 9.69
CA HIS A 260 5.95 -11.28 10.26
C HIS A 260 5.28 -10.46 9.17
N ILE A 261 4.02 -10.76 8.84
CA ILE A 261 3.23 -9.99 7.89
C ILE A 261 2.49 -8.88 8.65
N ARG A 262 2.63 -7.63 8.22
CA ARG A 262 2.05 -6.45 8.87
C ARG A 262 1.33 -5.57 7.85
N CYS A 263 0.09 -5.21 8.17
CA CYS A 263 -0.74 -4.31 7.39
C CYS A 263 -1.39 -3.29 8.32
N ASN A 264 -1.05 -2.00 8.18
CA ASN A 264 -1.61 -0.91 8.96
C ASN A 264 -2.21 0.16 8.06
N PRO A 265 -3.37 -0.11 7.43
CA PRO A 265 -4.05 0.86 6.60
C PRO A 265 -4.65 1.98 7.45
N PHE A 266 -4.61 3.20 6.90
CA PHE A 266 -5.44 4.29 7.40
C PHE A 266 -6.89 4.12 6.93
N GLY A 267 -7.07 3.72 5.66
CA GLY A 267 -8.35 3.40 5.05
C GLY A 267 -9.16 4.62 4.61
N TYR A 268 -10.40 4.41 4.20
CA TYR A 268 -11.33 5.50 3.91
C TYR A 268 -12.01 6.01 5.17
N PRO A 269 -12.46 7.28 5.20
CA PRO A 269 -13.18 7.83 6.35
C PRO A 269 -14.43 7.03 6.76
N GLN A 270 -15.09 6.39 5.80
CA GLN A 270 -16.28 5.56 6.05
C GLN A 270 -15.96 4.15 6.56
N ASP A 271 -14.73 3.68 6.46
CA ASP A 271 -14.35 2.34 6.93
C ASP A 271 -14.34 2.27 8.47
N GLY A 272 -14.35 3.42 9.11
CA GLY A 272 -14.20 3.52 10.56
C GLY A 272 -12.77 3.24 10.99
N MET A 273 -12.56 3.08 12.31
CA MET A 273 -11.28 2.58 12.82
C MET A 273 -11.17 1.11 12.43
N PRO A 274 -10.20 0.71 11.60
CA PRO A 274 -10.11 -0.66 11.14
C PRO A 274 -9.89 -1.60 12.33
N PHE A 275 -10.77 -2.58 12.47
CA PHE A 275 -10.60 -3.65 13.46
C PHE A 275 -9.36 -4.47 13.07
N GLY A 276 -8.56 -4.84 14.07
CA GLY A 276 -7.37 -5.63 13.84
C GLY A 276 -7.60 -7.11 14.14
N ASP A 277 -7.07 -7.97 13.28
CA ASP A 277 -6.96 -9.40 13.52
C ASP A 277 -5.50 -9.79 13.70
N ILE A 278 -5.22 -10.61 14.71
CA ILE A 278 -3.95 -11.33 14.84
C ILE A 278 -4.21 -12.74 14.33
N VAL A 279 -3.43 -13.18 13.36
CA VAL A 279 -3.60 -14.49 12.72
C VAL A 279 -2.28 -15.24 12.78
N ASP A 280 -2.31 -16.50 13.18
CA ASP A 280 -1.15 -17.38 13.11
C ASP A 280 -0.96 -17.99 11.72
N TYR A 281 0.10 -18.78 11.55
CA TYR A 281 0.44 -19.42 10.29
C TYR A 281 -0.60 -20.46 9.81
N THR A 282 -1.53 -20.89 10.66
CA THR A 282 -2.63 -21.79 10.28
C THR A 282 -3.82 -21.05 9.70
N GLY A 283 -3.80 -19.72 9.75
CA GLY A 283 -4.92 -18.89 9.34
C GLY A 283 -6.05 -18.85 10.38
N GLU A 284 -5.88 -19.48 11.53
CA GLU A 284 -6.80 -19.34 12.64
C GLU A 284 -6.60 -18.00 13.33
N THR A 285 -7.68 -17.27 13.53
CA THR A 285 -7.64 -16.01 14.29
C THR A 285 -7.33 -16.33 15.75
N ILE A 286 -6.07 -16.14 16.18
CA ILE A 286 -5.63 -16.43 17.55
C ILE A 286 -6.31 -15.50 18.55
N LYS A 287 -6.55 -14.27 18.15
CA LYS A 287 -7.29 -13.28 18.94
C LYS A 287 -7.97 -12.29 17.98
N ARG A 288 -9.27 -12.27 17.92
CA ARG A 288 -9.96 -10.99 17.81
C ARG A 288 -9.67 -10.28 19.12
N THR A 289 -8.73 -9.36 19.11
CA THR A 289 -8.53 -8.51 20.26
C THR A 289 -9.83 -7.75 20.46
N GLN A 290 -10.44 -7.83 21.61
CA GLN A 290 -11.59 -7.00 21.97
C GLN A 290 -11.21 -5.51 21.98
N LEU A 291 -9.92 -5.21 21.87
CA LEU A 291 -9.35 -3.88 21.71
C LEU A 291 -8.84 -3.75 20.27
N PRO A 292 -9.23 -2.70 19.54
CA PRO A 292 -8.70 -2.43 18.22
C PRO A 292 -7.17 -2.28 18.30
N LEU A 293 -6.43 -2.85 17.32
CA LEU A 293 -5.01 -2.58 17.18
C LEU A 293 -4.80 -1.06 17.00
N THR A 294 -3.81 -0.53 17.68
CA THR A 294 -3.45 0.89 17.65
C THR A 294 -2.31 1.14 16.67
N HIS A 295 -1.97 2.38 16.41
CA HIS A 295 -0.80 2.72 15.60
C HIS A 295 0.52 2.29 16.26
N GLU A 296 0.57 2.23 17.60
CA GLU A 296 1.75 1.77 18.37
C GLU A 296 2.06 0.27 18.13
N ASP A 297 1.05 -0.56 17.85
CA ASP A 297 1.22 -1.98 17.55
C ASP A 297 1.96 -2.21 16.22
N PHE A 298 2.09 -1.17 15.39
CA PHE A 298 2.76 -1.20 14.09
C PHE A 298 4.09 -0.45 14.08
N ILE A 299 4.72 -0.32 15.24
CA ILE A 299 6.13 0.05 15.35
C ILE A 299 6.94 -1.24 15.42
N ILE A 300 7.86 -1.40 14.46
CA ILE A 300 8.81 -2.52 14.46
C ILE A 300 10.22 -2.03 14.74
N GLU A 301 11.02 -2.86 15.39
CA GLU A 301 12.43 -2.57 15.66
C GLU A 301 13.30 -3.61 14.96
N VAL A 302 14.17 -3.16 14.10
CA VAL A 302 15.06 -3.98 13.27
C VAL A 302 16.49 -3.45 13.31
#